data_718854c11afb2f8dda57c2fdf3c82d4f
#
_entry.id   718854c11afb2f8dda57c2fdf3c82d4f
#
_cell.length_a   1.000
_cell.length_b   1.000
_cell.length_c   1.000
_cell.angle_alpha   90.00
_cell.angle_beta   90.00
_cell.angle_gamma   90.00
#
_symmetry.space_group_name_H-M   'P 1'
#
loop_
_entity.id
_entity.type
_entity.pdbx_description
1 polymer ?
#
loop_
_entity_poly.entity_id
_entity_poly.type
_entity_poly.pdbx_seq_one_letter_code
_entity_poly.pdbx_strand_id
1 'polypeptide(L)'
;KLLTKVGIGRDRLVGIGVALPDDMPRAALPHQPANYGIWQTTDLAPLLRETLHVPVFVENDAAAATMGEMQFGLGKKYQTFFYVLITAALGGSLVIDGNHFRGAGGRSGELGMLRGRDATGHERQIQNIVSLSALYSRLAAQGIRVSAPNELTGLHERGQAIIAAWVEVAVDTLLDTMLAINCLVNPEAVLILS
;
A
#
# COMPACT_ATOMS: atom_id res chain seq x y z
N LYS A 1 -16.58 2.35 21.33
CA LYS A 1 -17.46 3.05 20.36
C LYS A 1 -17.87 2.16 19.17
N LEU A 2 -16.90 1.50 18.43
CA LEU A 2 -17.23 0.64 17.28
C LEU A 2 -18.10 -0.56 17.69
N LEU A 3 -17.68 -1.34 18.68
CA LEU A 3 -18.44 -2.49 19.18
C LEU A 3 -19.86 -2.08 19.65
N THR A 4 -19.98 -0.96 20.37
CA THR A 4 -21.26 -0.40 20.81
C THR A 4 -22.13 -0.02 19.61
N LYS A 5 -21.54 0.55 18.55
CA LYS A 5 -22.27 0.95 17.33
C LYS A 5 -22.87 -0.24 16.58
N VAL A 6 -22.19 -1.40 16.60
CA VAL A 6 -22.65 -2.62 15.93
C VAL A 6 -23.35 -3.62 16.88
N GLY A 7 -23.60 -3.25 18.14
CA GLY A 7 -24.31 -4.07 19.11
C GLY A 7 -23.56 -5.34 19.54
N ILE A 8 -22.22 -5.38 19.41
CA ILE A 8 -21.41 -6.54 19.76
C ILE A 8 -20.83 -6.35 21.16
N GLY A 9 -21.03 -7.31 22.07
CA GLY A 9 -20.39 -7.36 23.38
C GLY A 9 -18.88 -7.60 23.29
N ARG A 10 -18.13 -7.12 24.27
CA ARG A 10 -16.67 -7.34 24.34
C ARG A 10 -16.29 -8.81 24.46
N ASP A 11 -17.12 -9.60 25.10
CA ASP A 11 -16.99 -11.05 25.25
C ASP A 11 -16.99 -11.82 23.93
N ARG A 12 -17.50 -11.21 22.88
CA ARG A 12 -17.51 -11.77 21.52
C ARG A 12 -16.30 -11.34 20.67
N LEU A 13 -15.45 -10.46 21.18
CA LEU A 13 -14.25 -10.01 20.49
C LEU A 13 -13.11 -11.04 20.67
N VAL A 14 -12.85 -11.81 19.64
CA VAL A 14 -11.85 -12.89 19.67
C VAL A 14 -10.42 -12.42 19.37
N GLY A 15 -10.24 -11.24 18.79
CA GLY A 15 -8.95 -10.66 18.46
C GLY A 15 -9.06 -9.43 17.59
N ILE A 16 -7.91 -8.82 17.32
CA ILE A 16 -7.77 -7.62 16.47
C ILE A 16 -6.66 -7.85 15.46
N GLY A 17 -6.95 -7.61 14.18
CA GLY A 17 -5.94 -7.46 13.13
C GLY A 17 -5.61 -5.99 12.93
N VAL A 18 -4.33 -5.69 12.79
CA VAL A 18 -3.81 -4.36 12.49
C VAL A 18 -2.94 -4.45 11.25
N ALA A 19 -3.29 -3.72 10.21
CA ALA A 19 -2.49 -3.61 8.99
C ALA A 19 -1.67 -2.30 9.05
N LEU A 20 -0.36 -2.40 8.88
CA LEU A 20 0.58 -1.28 8.95
C LEU A 20 1.60 -1.35 7.83
N PRO A 21 2.04 -0.22 7.26
CA PRO A 21 3.21 -0.20 6.37
C PRO A 21 4.49 -0.61 7.10
N ASP A 22 5.32 -1.46 6.50
CA ASP A 22 6.53 -2.00 7.13
C ASP A 22 7.65 -0.97 7.33
N ASP A 23 7.81 -0.02 6.42
CA ASP A 23 8.92 0.93 6.41
C ASP A 23 8.52 2.34 6.87
N MET A 24 7.57 2.44 7.79
CA MET A 24 7.17 3.73 8.37
C MET A 24 8.34 4.60 8.85
N PRO A 25 9.43 4.05 9.46
CA PRO A 25 10.56 4.86 9.90
C PRO A 25 11.46 5.40 8.80
N ARG A 26 11.48 4.78 7.62
CA ARG A 26 12.47 5.05 6.57
C ARG A 26 11.93 5.77 5.36
N ALA A 27 10.64 5.74 5.16
CA ALA A 27 10.00 6.42 4.04
C ALA A 27 9.58 7.84 4.47
N ALA A 28 10.39 8.83 4.20
CA ALA A 28 9.94 10.21 4.20
C ALA A 28 8.95 10.40 3.04
N LEU A 29 7.68 10.02 3.28
CA LEU A 29 6.63 10.24 2.28
C LEU A 29 6.23 11.71 2.30
N PRO A 30 6.13 12.37 1.15
CA PRO A 30 5.56 13.70 1.07
C PRO A 30 4.15 13.72 1.66
N HIS A 31 3.80 14.79 2.35
CA HIS A 31 2.46 14.98 2.95
C HIS A 31 2.07 14.00 4.05
N GLN A 32 3.03 13.46 4.80
CA GLN A 32 2.74 12.68 6.01
C GLN A 32 1.95 13.52 7.02
N PRO A 33 0.93 12.94 7.69
CA PRO A 33 0.28 13.59 8.81
C PRO A 33 1.28 13.99 9.91
N ALA A 34 1.07 15.12 10.58
CA ALA A 34 1.97 15.62 11.62
C ALA A 34 2.29 14.60 12.73
N ASN A 35 1.34 13.71 13.02
CA ASN A 35 1.45 12.67 14.05
C ASN A 35 1.97 11.34 13.53
N TYR A 36 2.37 11.24 12.26
CA TYR A 36 2.81 9.99 11.65
C TYR A 36 4.04 9.40 12.36
N GLY A 37 4.93 10.26 12.87
CA GLY A 37 6.12 9.84 13.62
C GLY A 37 5.84 9.04 14.90
N ILE A 38 4.65 9.18 15.50
CA ILE A 38 4.26 8.40 16.68
C ILE A 38 4.12 6.92 16.32
N TRP A 39 3.56 6.60 15.16
CA TRP A 39 3.40 5.24 14.68
C TRP A 39 4.74 4.53 14.41
N GLN A 40 5.77 5.32 14.08
CA GLN A 40 7.13 4.82 13.80
C GLN A 40 7.87 4.34 15.04
N THR A 41 7.51 4.86 16.20
CA THR A 41 8.21 4.60 17.47
C THR A 41 7.38 3.78 18.46
N THR A 42 6.09 3.55 18.15
CA THR A 42 5.16 2.86 19.04
C THR A 42 4.92 1.43 18.57
N ASP A 43 5.30 0.46 19.41
CA ASP A 43 4.84 -0.92 19.19
C ASP A 43 3.35 -1.01 19.58
N LEU A 44 2.49 -1.08 18.56
CA LEU A 44 1.04 -1.10 18.75
C LEU A 44 0.50 -2.39 19.33
N ALA A 45 1.17 -3.52 19.06
CA ALA A 45 0.64 -4.81 19.47
C ALA A 45 0.58 -4.98 21.00
N PRO A 46 1.65 -4.69 21.75
CA PRO A 46 1.59 -4.71 23.22
C PRO A 46 0.57 -3.71 23.78
N LEU A 47 0.60 -2.47 23.30
CA LEU A 47 -0.30 -1.42 23.76
C LEU A 47 -1.78 -1.81 23.62
N LEU A 48 -2.16 -2.37 22.48
CA LEU A 48 -3.52 -2.81 22.23
C LEU A 48 -3.89 -4.06 23.04
N ARG A 49 -2.95 -5.02 23.23
CA ARG A 49 -3.18 -6.20 24.06
C ARG A 49 -3.43 -5.82 25.52
N GLU A 50 -2.63 -4.92 26.07
CA GLU A 50 -2.79 -4.42 27.45
C GLU A 50 -4.10 -3.66 27.64
N THR A 51 -4.52 -2.87 26.64
CA THR A 51 -5.74 -2.06 26.73
C THR A 51 -7.01 -2.88 26.54
N LEU A 52 -6.99 -3.86 25.63
CA LEU A 52 -8.18 -4.54 25.16
C LEU A 52 -8.31 -5.98 25.68
N HIS A 53 -7.22 -6.56 26.21
CA HIS A 53 -7.15 -7.92 26.74
C HIS A 53 -7.59 -9.00 25.74
N VAL A 54 -7.27 -8.81 24.46
CA VAL A 54 -7.53 -9.78 23.38
C VAL A 54 -6.26 -9.97 22.53
N PRO A 55 -6.13 -11.10 21.80
CA PRO A 55 -5.05 -11.29 20.85
C PRO A 55 -4.98 -10.16 19.82
N VAL A 56 -3.77 -9.67 19.54
CA VAL A 56 -3.53 -8.65 18.51
C VAL A 56 -2.51 -9.20 17.53
N PHE A 57 -2.86 -9.19 16.25
CA PHE A 57 -2.04 -9.61 15.12
C PHE A 57 -1.72 -8.39 14.28
N VAL A 58 -0.43 -8.15 14.04
CA VAL A 58 0.03 -7.06 13.17
C VAL A 58 0.58 -7.68 11.90
N GLU A 59 0.21 -7.11 10.78
CA GLU A 59 0.66 -7.53 9.45
C GLU A 59 0.97 -6.32 8.58
N ASN A 60 1.82 -6.51 7.58
CA ASN A 60 2.02 -5.53 6.52
C ASN A 60 0.70 -5.24 5.80
N ASP A 61 0.45 -3.99 5.39
CA ASP A 61 -0.81 -3.56 4.77
C ASP A 61 -1.06 -4.22 3.41
N ALA A 62 -0.04 -4.35 2.56
CA ALA A 62 -0.16 -5.06 1.28
C ALA A 62 -0.37 -6.57 1.48
N ALA A 63 0.31 -7.17 2.47
CA ALA A 63 0.12 -8.57 2.84
C ALA A 63 -1.30 -8.83 3.39
N ALA A 64 -1.80 -7.96 4.27
CA ALA A 64 -3.16 -8.05 4.80
C ALA A 64 -4.22 -7.91 3.69
N ALA A 65 -4.03 -6.95 2.77
CA ALA A 65 -4.90 -6.78 1.61
C ALA A 65 -4.87 -8.01 0.70
N THR A 66 -3.69 -8.58 0.44
CA THR A 66 -3.52 -9.80 -0.35
C THR A 66 -4.26 -10.99 0.28
N MET A 67 -4.16 -11.18 1.59
CA MET A 67 -4.91 -12.23 2.29
C MET A 67 -6.43 -11.99 2.20
N GLY A 68 -6.87 -10.73 2.23
CA GLY A 68 -8.26 -10.37 1.97
C GLY A 68 -8.71 -10.76 0.57
N GLU A 69 -7.91 -10.50 -0.46
CA GLU A 69 -8.18 -10.91 -1.84
C GLU A 69 -8.20 -12.44 -2.01
N MET A 70 -7.31 -13.16 -1.36
CA MET A 70 -7.31 -14.63 -1.35
C MET A 70 -8.60 -15.20 -0.78
N GLN A 71 -9.15 -14.59 0.27
CA GLN A 71 -10.32 -15.13 0.97
C GLN A 71 -11.65 -14.61 0.40
N PHE A 72 -11.73 -13.37 -0.02
CA PHE A 72 -12.99 -12.68 -0.31
C PHE A 72 -13.05 -12.05 -1.70
N GLY A 73 -11.91 -11.84 -2.35
CA GLY A 73 -11.80 -11.09 -3.59
C GLY A 73 -11.44 -11.92 -4.83
N LEU A 74 -10.80 -11.25 -5.78
CA LEU A 74 -10.36 -11.82 -7.06
C LEU A 74 -9.27 -12.87 -6.89
N GLY A 75 -8.46 -12.78 -5.85
CA GLY A 75 -7.40 -13.74 -5.54
C GLY A 75 -7.89 -15.18 -5.33
N LYS A 76 -9.19 -15.38 -5.06
CA LYS A 76 -9.79 -16.72 -5.00
C LYS A 76 -9.72 -17.51 -6.32
N LYS A 77 -9.50 -16.83 -7.44
CA LYS A 77 -9.47 -17.43 -8.78
C LYS A 77 -8.09 -17.92 -9.18
N TYR A 78 -7.05 -17.50 -8.46
CA TYR A 78 -5.66 -17.72 -8.85
C TYR A 78 -4.89 -18.41 -7.73
N GLN A 79 -4.02 -19.33 -8.09
CA GLN A 79 -3.12 -20.00 -7.15
C GLN A 79 -1.81 -19.24 -6.99
N THR A 80 -1.33 -18.63 -8.06
CA THR A 80 -0.13 -17.80 -8.04
C THR A 80 -0.44 -16.44 -8.63
N PHE A 81 -0.37 -15.39 -7.79
CA PHE A 81 -0.60 -14.03 -8.24
C PHE A 81 0.26 -13.02 -7.49
N PHE A 82 0.50 -11.89 -8.11
CA PHE A 82 1.14 -10.75 -7.48
C PHE A 82 0.08 -9.68 -7.18
N TYR A 83 0.16 -9.09 -5.99
CA TYR A 83 -0.72 -8.01 -5.56
C TYR A 83 0.08 -6.71 -5.48
N VAL A 84 -0.45 -5.64 -6.06
CA VAL A 84 0.12 -4.29 -6.04
C VAL A 84 -0.85 -3.36 -5.33
N LEU A 85 -0.39 -2.71 -4.29
CA LEU A 85 -1.16 -1.76 -3.50
C LEU A 85 -0.61 -0.35 -3.70
N ILE A 86 -1.37 0.52 -4.37
CA ILE A 86 -1.03 1.92 -4.60
C ILE A 86 -1.78 2.79 -3.60
N THR A 87 -1.10 3.26 -2.57
CA THR A 87 -1.63 4.14 -1.54
C THR A 87 -0.75 5.38 -1.39
N ALA A 88 -0.60 5.91 -0.18
CA ALA A 88 0.43 6.93 0.10
C ALA A 88 1.84 6.45 -0.27
N ALA A 89 2.06 5.14 -0.24
CA ALA A 89 3.26 4.46 -0.73
C ALA A 89 2.90 3.49 -1.86
N LEU A 90 3.85 2.67 -2.31
CA LEU A 90 3.66 1.56 -3.22
C LEU A 90 4.08 0.29 -2.52
N GLY A 91 3.13 -0.56 -2.22
CA GLY A 91 3.33 -1.88 -1.64
C GLY A 91 3.12 -3.00 -2.65
N GLY A 92 3.55 -4.19 -2.30
CA GLY A 92 3.25 -5.38 -3.05
C GLY A 92 3.33 -6.62 -2.19
N SER A 93 2.74 -7.70 -2.67
CA SER A 93 2.73 -8.97 -1.99
C SER A 93 2.55 -10.12 -2.98
N LEU A 94 3.05 -11.29 -2.64
CA LEU A 94 3.10 -12.44 -3.54
C LEU A 94 2.37 -13.63 -2.93
N VAL A 95 1.58 -14.29 -3.76
CA VAL A 95 0.96 -15.58 -3.47
C VAL A 95 1.52 -16.62 -4.42
N ILE A 96 1.96 -17.75 -3.90
CA ILE A 96 2.46 -18.90 -4.66
C ILE A 96 1.72 -20.15 -4.18
N ASP A 97 1.16 -20.92 -5.11
CA ASP A 97 0.43 -22.15 -4.84
C ASP A 97 -0.63 -21.98 -3.74
N GLY A 98 -1.39 -20.89 -3.79
CA GLY A 98 -2.45 -20.56 -2.84
C GLY A 98 -1.96 -20.14 -1.45
N ASN A 99 -0.66 -19.90 -1.29
CA ASN A 99 -0.07 -19.49 -0.01
C ASN A 99 0.59 -18.12 -0.11
N HIS A 100 0.34 -17.27 0.88
CA HIS A 100 1.02 -15.99 0.97
C HIS A 100 2.53 -16.22 1.17
N PHE A 101 3.35 -15.77 0.23
CA PHE A 101 4.80 -15.95 0.26
C PHE A 101 5.48 -14.78 0.95
N ARG A 102 5.98 -15.00 2.16
CA ARG A 102 6.63 -13.97 2.98
C ARG A 102 8.11 -13.75 2.65
N GLY A 103 8.75 -14.72 1.99
CA GLY A 103 10.21 -14.73 1.86
C GLY A 103 10.91 -14.98 3.20
N ALA A 104 12.24 -15.08 3.18
CA ALA A 104 13.04 -15.41 4.37
C ALA A 104 12.96 -14.35 5.47
N GLY A 105 12.84 -13.08 5.09
CA GLY A 105 12.79 -11.95 6.03
C GLY A 105 11.40 -11.33 6.21
N GLY A 106 10.34 -11.95 5.70
CA GLY A 106 8.98 -11.41 5.77
C GLY A 106 8.70 -10.25 4.80
N ARG A 107 9.62 -9.93 3.89
CA ARG A 107 9.61 -8.73 3.04
C ARG A 107 9.48 -9.05 1.55
N SER A 108 8.89 -10.17 1.21
CA SER A 108 8.62 -10.50 -0.18
C SER A 108 7.57 -9.55 -0.77
N GLY A 109 7.83 -9.05 -1.96
CA GLY A 109 6.89 -8.18 -2.66
C GLY A 109 7.11 -6.67 -2.49
N GLU A 110 8.14 -6.23 -1.80
CA GLU A 110 8.48 -4.81 -1.54
C GLU A 110 8.84 -4.04 -2.83
N LEU A 111 7.86 -3.91 -3.75
CA LEU A 111 8.04 -3.26 -5.05
C LEU A 111 8.51 -1.82 -4.93
N GLY A 112 7.97 -1.09 -3.96
CA GLY A 112 8.22 0.32 -3.77
C GLY A 112 9.69 0.66 -3.61
N MET A 113 10.50 -0.32 -3.17
CA MET A 113 11.95 -0.18 -2.95
C MET A 113 12.78 -0.35 -4.24
N LEU A 114 12.19 -0.88 -5.30
CA LEU A 114 12.88 -0.98 -6.59
C LEU A 114 13.25 0.42 -7.10
N ARG A 115 14.24 0.47 -7.98
CA ARG A 115 14.70 1.71 -8.58
C ARG A 115 14.09 1.88 -9.97
N GLY A 116 13.63 3.08 -10.24
CA GLY A 116 13.15 3.55 -11.53
C GLY A 116 13.65 4.94 -11.83
N ARG A 117 13.26 5.50 -12.96
CA ARG A 117 13.59 6.86 -13.36
C ARG A 117 12.35 7.74 -13.34
N ASP A 118 12.45 8.92 -12.74
CA ASP A 118 11.40 9.91 -12.82
C ASP A 118 11.35 10.59 -14.21
N ALA A 119 10.35 11.43 -14.43
CA ALA A 119 10.18 12.17 -15.71
C ALA A 119 11.39 13.03 -16.12
N THR A 120 12.30 13.31 -15.20
CA THR A 120 13.53 14.06 -15.46
C THR A 120 14.75 13.16 -15.68
N GLY A 121 14.54 11.83 -15.65
CA GLY A 121 15.59 10.83 -15.83
C GLY A 121 16.41 10.52 -14.57
N HIS A 122 16.09 11.13 -13.43
CA HIS A 122 16.78 10.86 -12.18
C HIS A 122 16.31 9.53 -11.57
N GLU A 123 17.27 8.78 -11.04
CA GLU A 123 17.01 7.52 -10.36
C GLU A 123 16.32 7.77 -9.01
N ARG A 124 15.20 7.06 -8.77
CA ARG A 124 14.36 7.13 -7.57
C ARG A 124 13.88 5.74 -7.18
N GLN A 125 13.49 5.56 -5.94
CA GLN A 125 12.62 4.43 -5.58
C GLN A 125 11.28 4.59 -6.30
N ILE A 126 10.73 3.49 -6.86
CA ILE A 126 9.50 3.58 -7.66
C ILE A 126 8.30 4.05 -6.83
N GLN A 127 8.27 3.83 -5.50
CA GLN A 127 7.24 4.42 -4.64
C GLN A 127 7.22 5.95 -4.67
N ASN A 128 8.37 6.61 -4.92
CA ASN A 128 8.45 8.05 -5.05
C ASN A 128 8.04 8.56 -6.45
N ILE A 129 7.67 7.65 -7.34
CA ILE A 129 7.18 7.93 -8.69
C ILE A 129 5.70 7.57 -8.80
N VAL A 130 5.31 6.40 -8.34
CA VAL A 130 4.01 5.74 -8.59
C VAL A 130 3.00 5.92 -7.45
N SER A 131 3.40 6.33 -6.26
CA SER A 131 2.46 6.47 -5.13
C SER A 131 1.54 7.69 -5.22
N LEU A 132 0.43 7.68 -4.47
CA LEU A 132 -0.43 8.86 -4.32
C LEU A 132 0.32 10.04 -3.69
N SER A 133 1.28 9.79 -2.78
CA SER A 133 2.13 10.85 -2.24
C SER A 133 2.97 11.53 -3.30
N ALA A 134 3.46 10.78 -4.30
CA ALA A 134 4.18 11.34 -5.44
C ALA A 134 3.26 12.23 -6.31
N LEU A 135 2.03 11.78 -6.56
CA LEU A 135 1.01 12.56 -7.27
C LEU A 135 0.67 13.85 -6.52
N TYR A 136 0.39 13.75 -5.22
CA TYR A 136 0.04 14.92 -4.40
C TYR A 136 1.17 15.95 -4.35
N SER A 137 2.42 15.48 -4.32
CA SER A 137 3.59 16.37 -4.39
C SER A 137 3.67 17.13 -5.73
N ARG A 138 3.36 16.47 -6.85
CA ARG A 138 3.31 17.11 -8.17
C ARG A 138 2.19 18.14 -8.26
N LEU A 139 1.01 17.84 -7.72
CA LEU A 139 -0.11 18.77 -7.64
C LEU A 139 0.23 19.98 -6.76
N ALA A 140 0.81 19.74 -5.58
CA ALA A 140 1.21 20.79 -4.65
C ALA A 140 2.27 21.72 -5.24
N ALA A 141 3.24 21.21 -6.01
CA ALA A 141 4.22 22.02 -6.73
C ALA A 141 3.60 22.98 -7.75
N GLN A 142 2.38 22.72 -8.17
CA GLN A 142 1.58 23.58 -9.07
C GLN A 142 0.49 24.39 -8.32
N GLY A 143 0.58 24.43 -6.97
CA GLY A 143 -0.35 25.17 -6.11
C GLY A 143 -1.71 24.48 -5.90
N ILE A 144 -1.86 23.21 -6.32
CA ILE A 144 -3.08 22.43 -6.14
C ILE A 144 -2.91 21.52 -4.93
N ARG A 145 -3.67 21.79 -3.87
CA ARG A 145 -3.65 20.96 -2.66
C ARG A 145 -4.73 19.90 -2.72
N VAL A 146 -4.34 18.67 -2.48
CA VAL A 146 -5.21 17.49 -2.40
C VAL A 146 -4.85 16.73 -1.13
N SER A 147 -5.84 16.34 -0.36
CA SER A 147 -5.66 15.64 0.92
C SER A 147 -6.20 14.21 0.91
N ALA A 148 -7.11 13.91 -0.02
CA ALA A 148 -7.77 12.62 -0.12
C ALA A 148 -8.04 12.22 -1.58
N PRO A 149 -8.06 10.91 -1.90
CA PRO A 149 -8.24 10.42 -3.28
C PRO A 149 -9.56 10.89 -3.93
N ASN A 150 -10.63 11.03 -3.16
CA ASN A 150 -11.93 11.49 -3.67
C ASN A 150 -11.92 12.93 -4.18
N GLU A 151 -10.93 13.75 -3.82
CA GLU A 151 -10.76 15.10 -4.30
C GLU A 151 -10.18 15.15 -5.74
N LEU A 152 -9.51 14.08 -6.17
CA LEU A 152 -8.84 14.01 -7.47
C LEU A 152 -9.83 14.12 -8.64
N THR A 153 -11.02 13.54 -8.52
CA THR A 153 -12.05 13.54 -9.57
C THR A 153 -12.66 14.92 -9.80
N GLY A 154 -12.65 15.77 -8.78
CA GLY A 154 -13.20 17.13 -8.83
C GLY A 154 -12.22 18.22 -9.26
N LEU A 155 -10.98 17.86 -9.61
CA LEU A 155 -9.99 18.85 -10.02
C LEU A 155 -10.34 19.48 -11.39
N HIS A 156 -10.03 20.78 -11.50
CA HIS A 156 -10.15 21.50 -12.76
C HIS A 156 -9.17 20.95 -13.84
N GLU A 157 -9.31 21.41 -15.08
CA GLU A 157 -8.57 20.91 -16.25
C GLU A 157 -7.05 20.81 -16.04
N ARG A 158 -6.43 21.85 -15.45
CA ARG A 158 -4.99 21.83 -15.15
C ARG A 158 -4.61 20.72 -14.19
N GLY A 159 -5.44 20.44 -13.17
CA GLY A 159 -5.21 19.34 -12.23
C GLY A 159 -5.34 17.99 -12.91
N GLN A 160 -6.33 17.81 -13.79
CA GLN A 160 -6.51 16.59 -14.57
C GLN A 160 -5.34 16.35 -15.54
N ALA A 161 -4.78 17.39 -16.15
CA ALA A 161 -3.59 17.27 -17.00
C ALA A 161 -2.35 16.79 -16.21
N ILE A 162 -2.17 17.23 -14.95
CA ILE A 162 -1.09 16.76 -14.08
C ILE A 162 -1.28 15.28 -13.73
N ILE A 163 -2.52 14.86 -13.44
CA ILE A 163 -2.84 13.46 -13.17
C ILE A 163 -2.51 12.62 -14.40
N ALA A 164 -2.95 13.02 -15.59
CA ALA A 164 -2.68 12.29 -16.82
C ALA A 164 -1.17 12.12 -17.08
N ALA A 165 -0.39 13.20 -16.95
CA ALA A 165 1.06 13.13 -17.09
C ALA A 165 1.73 12.26 -16.02
N TRP A 166 1.20 12.24 -14.80
CA TRP A 166 1.68 11.32 -13.77
C TRP A 166 1.36 9.87 -14.08
N VAL A 167 0.16 9.57 -14.58
CA VAL A 167 -0.26 8.22 -14.97
C VAL A 167 0.66 7.67 -16.06
N GLU A 168 1.02 8.44 -17.07
CA GLU A 168 1.96 8.01 -18.13
C GLU A 168 3.30 7.57 -17.53
N VAL A 169 3.90 8.40 -16.67
CA VAL A 169 5.18 8.05 -16.01
C VAL A 169 5.03 6.85 -15.08
N ALA A 170 3.90 6.74 -14.38
CA ALA A 170 3.63 5.61 -13.49
C ALA A 170 3.48 4.31 -14.26
N VAL A 171 2.80 4.33 -15.42
CA VAL A 171 2.63 3.17 -16.30
C VAL A 171 3.98 2.69 -16.82
N ASP A 172 4.81 3.58 -17.36
CA ASP A 172 6.15 3.23 -17.85
C ASP A 172 7.02 2.62 -16.73
N THR A 173 6.99 3.22 -15.54
CA THR A 173 7.75 2.72 -14.38
C THR A 173 7.25 1.33 -13.94
N LEU A 174 5.94 1.12 -13.94
CA LEU A 174 5.36 -0.18 -13.55
C LEU A 174 5.55 -1.24 -14.62
N LEU A 175 5.66 -0.89 -15.90
CA LEU A 175 5.86 -1.85 -16.98
C LEU A 175 7.11 -2.69 -16.74
N ASP A 176 8.25 -2.06 -16.47
CA ASP A 176 9.50 -2.77 -16.18
C ASP A 176 9.37 -3.65 -14.95
N THR A 177 8.65 -3.17 -13.93
CA THR A 177 8.36 -3.92 -12.71
C THR A 177 7.50 -5.15 -13.00
N MET A 178 6.46 -5.00 -13.82
CA MET A 178 5.59 -6.13 -14.23
C MET A 178 6.36 -7.16 -15.06
N LEU A 179 7.23 -6.72 -15.94
CA LEU A 179 8.12 -7.61 -16.70
C LEU A 179 9.05 -8.40 -15.77
N ALA A 180 9.65 -7.75 -14.77
CA ALA A 180 10.49 -8.43 -13.79
C ALA A 180 9.70 -9.48 -12.97
N ILE A 181 8.51 -9.14 -12.51
CA ILE A 181 7.61 -10.07 -11.80
C ILE A 181 7.28 -11.27 -12.71
N ASN A 182 6.92 -11.01 -13.96
CA ASN A 182 6.60 -12.07 -14.91
C ASN A 182 7.79 -12.99 -15.17
N CYS A 183 8.99 -12.44 -15.32
CA CYS A 183 10.21 -13.23 -15.55
C CYS A 183 10.63 -14.07 -14.34
N LEU A 184 10.40 -13.59 -13.14
CA LEU A 184 10.87 -14.24 -11.90
C LEU A 184 9.85 -15.20 -11.30
N VAL A 185 8.56 -14.89 -11.42
CA VAL A 185 7.47 -15.60 -10.75
C VAL A 185 6.51 -16.22 -11.73
N ASN A 186 6.31 -15.59 -12.89
CA ASN A 186 5.31 -15.99 -13.91
C ASN A 186 3.91 -16.22 -13.31
N PRO A 187 3.32 -15.20 -12.64
CA PRO A 187 2.05 -15.35 -11.97
C PRO A 187 0.88 -15.48 -12.96
N GLU A 188 -0.20 -16.13 -12.57
CA GLU A 188 -1.45 -16.20 -13.33
C GLU A 188 -2.13 -14.85 -13.49
N ALA A 189 -1.92 -13.95 -12.52
CA ALA A 189 -2.49 -12.59 -12.51
C ALA A 189 -1.63 -11.62 -11.72
N VAL A 190 -1.74 -10.32 -12.07
CA VAL A 190 -1.32 -9.20 -11.23
C VAL A 190 -2.57 -8.42 -10.87
N LEU A 191 -2.87 -8.32 -9.57
CA LEU A 191 -4.00 -7.55 -9.03
C LEU A 191 -3.50 -6.19 -8.58
N ILE A 192 -4.06 -5.11 -9.13
CA ILE A 192 -3.68 -3.73 -8.78
C ILE A 192 -4.87 -3.07 -8.10
N LEU A 193 -4.65 -2.59 -6.88
CA LEU A 193 -5.64 -1.81 -6.12
C LEU A 193 -5.06 -0.47 -5.67
N SER A 194 -5.96 0.52 -5.59
CA SER A 194 -5.65 1.88 -5.11
C SER A 194 -6.82 2.46 -4.30
#